data_13326093065170fe7316a2a3fe1d7942
#
_entry.id   13326093065170fe7316a2a3fe1d7942
#
_cell.length_a   1.000
_cell.length_b   1.000
_cell.length_c   1.000
_cell.angle_alpha   90.00
_cell.angle_beta   90.00
_cell.angle_gamma   90.00
#
_symmetry.space_group_name_H-M   'P 1'
#
loop_
_entity.id
_entity.type
_entity.pdbx_description
1 polymer ?
#
loop_
_entity_poly.entity_id
_entity_poly.type
_entity_poly.pdbx_seq_one_letter_code
_entity_poly.pdbx_strand_id
1 'polypeptide(L)'
;MRLEGKVAVITGGGNGLGRATACRFAREGAKVVVADIVDDLGQETVQLVTEEGGAASFVHCDAVSTSDNHAMAAHALDAYGAIDVLVTAAGVSHAGYKSGDQEASVKWFAKRVDYFENPANELLDLDLDDFRQVMAINLDGTLLAAQACVPAMIESG
;
A
#
# COMPACT_ATOMS: atom_id res chain seq x y z
N MET A 1 8.27 -12.11 -20.45
CA MET A 1 7.59 -11.48 -19.30
C MET A 1 7.73 -9.97 -19.45
N ARG A 2 6.70 -9.20 -19.10
CA ARG A 2 6.69 -7.73 -19.34
C ARG A 2 7.54 -6.94 -18.37
N LEU A 3 7.79 -7.49 -17.18
CA LEU A 3 8.57 -6.87 -16.08
C LEU A 3 9.80 -7.70 -15.72
N GLU A 4 10.31 -8.48 -16.66
CA GLU A 4 11.49 -9.33 -16.45
C GLU A 4 12.67 -8.53 -15.90
N GLY A 5 13.18 -8.94 -14.73
CA GLY A 5 14.31 -8.30 -14.06
C GLY A 5 14.02 -6.94 -13.39
N LYS A 6 12.80 -6.40 -13.51
CA LYS A 6 12.41 -5.14 -12.88
C LYS A 6 12.16 -5.32 -11.38
N VAL A 7 12.45 -4.29 -10.60
CA VAL A 7 12.18 -4.23 -9.16
C VAL A 7 11.00 -3.28 -8.92
N ALA A 8 9.95 -3.82 -8.30
CA ALA A 8 8.74 -3.07 -8.00
C ALA A 8 8.53 -2.94 -6.50
N VAL A 9 8.33 -1.72 -6.01
CA VAL A 9 7.93 -1.41 -4.64
C VAL A 9 6.42 -1.13 -4.63
N ILE A 10 5.68 -1.77 -3.73
CA ILE A 10 4.21 -1.66 -3.67
C ILE A 10 3.80 -1.36 -2.22
N THR A 11 3.30 -0.14 -1.95
CA THR A 11 2.72 0.20 -0.65
C THR A 11 1.28 -0.32 -0.56
N GLY A 12 0.82 -0.70 0.63
CA GLY A 12 -0.47 -1.37 0.80
C GLY A 12 -0.51 -2.74 0.11
N GLY A 13 0.67 -3.37 -0.03
CA GLY A 13 0.84 -4.63 -0.74
C GLY A 13 0.29 -5.87 -0.03
N GLY A 14 -0.13 -5.73 1.22
CA GLY A 14 -0.63 -6.83 2.04
C GLY A 14 -2.05 -7.27 1.70
N ASN A 15 -2.86 -6.44 1.03
CA ASN A 15 -4.25 -6.79 0.73
C ASN A 15 -4.77 -6.11 -0.55
N GLY A 16 -5.97 -6.48 -0.99
CA GLY A 16 -6.75 -5.81 -2.03
C GLY A 16 -5.98 -5.60 -3.34
N LEU A 17 -5.99 -4.37 -3.85
CA LEU A 17 -5.34 -4.01 -5.11
C LEU A 17 -3.82 -4.13 -5.05
N GLY A 18 -3.20 -3.76 -3.91
CA GLY A 18 -1.76 -3.89 -3.73
C GLY A 18 -1.28 -5.33 -3.82
N ARG A 19 -1.93 -6.27 -3.09
CA ARG A 19 -1.66 -7.71 -3.17
C ARG A 19 -1.84 -8.25 -4.59
N ALA A 20 -2.97 -7.93 -5.23
CA ALA A 20 -3.23 -8.37 -6.59
C ALA A 20 -2.17 -7.88 -7.58
N THR A 21 -1.71 -6.64 -7.40
CA THR A 21 -0.62 -6.06 -8.19
C THR A 21 0.71 -6.77 -7.94
N ALA A 22 1.04 -7.05 -6.67
CA ALA A 22 2.25 -7.77 -6.29
C ALA A 22 2.32 -9.15 -6.96
N CYS A 23 1.28 -9.95 -6.83
CA CYS A 23 1.18 -11.26 -7.48
C CYS A 23 1.25 -11.13 -9.01
N ARG A 24 0.56 -10.16 -9.60
CA ARG A 24 0.59 -9.97 -11.05
C ARG A 24 1.97 -9.55 -11.55
N PHE A 25 2.65 -8.63 -10.88
CA PHE A 25 3.98 -8.16 -11.27
C PHE A 25 5.03 -9.28 -11.17
N ALA A 26 4.96 -10.09 -10.11
CA ALA A 26 5.83 -11.24 -9.96
C ALA A 26 5.64 -12.27 -11.10
N ARG A 27 4.41 -12.55 -11.52
CA ARG A 27 4.12 -13.41 -12.68
C ARG A 27 4.67 -12.83 -14.00
N GLU A 28 4.86 -11.52 -14.08
CA GLU A 28 5.48 -10.86 -15.24
C GLU A 28 7.01 -10.72 -15.11
N GLY A 29 7.62 -11.34 -14.08
CA GLY A 29 9.06 -11.43 -13.89
C GLY A 29 9.67 -10.33 -13.02
N ALA A 30 8.86 -9.51 -12.35
CA ALA A 30 9.38 -8.54 -11.40
C ALA A 30 9.80 -9.20 -10.09
N LYS A 31 10.82 -8.61 -9.45
CA LYS A 31 11.11 -8.79 -8.02
C LYS A 31 10.28 -7.76 -7.25
N VAL A 32 9.52 -8.17 -6.24
CA VAL A 32 8.53 -7.32 -5.60
C VAL A 32 8.89 -7.06 -4.14
N VAL A 33 8.92 -5.80 -3.75
CA VAL A 33 8.91 -5.37 -2.35
C VAL A 33 7.48 -5.07 -1.95
N VAL A 34 6.96 -5.86 -1.03
CA VAL A 34 5.63 -5.69 -0.43
C VAL A 34 5.80 -4.83 0.82
N ALA A 35 5.27 -3.61 0.82
CA ALA A 35 5.28 -2.72 1.96
C ALA A 35 3.85 -2.57 2.51
N ASP A 36 3.66 -2.85 3.79
CA ASP A 36 2.35 -2.74 4.44
C ASP A 36 2.52 -2.47 5.94
N ILE A 37 1.51 -1.84 6.54
CA ILE A 37 1.47 -1.60 7.99
C ILE A 37 1.04 -2.86 8.77
N VAL A 38 0.40 -3.84 8.09
CA VAL A 38 -0.04 -5.10 8.68
C VAL A 38 0.91 -6.22 8.25
N ASP A 39 1.83 -6.56 9.15
CA ASP A 39 2.93 -7.51 8.89
C ASP A 39 2.44 -8.87 8.38
N ASP A 40 1.44 -9.44 9.04
CA ASP A 40 0.91 -10.76 8.68
C ASP A 40 0.36 -10.79 7.25
N LEU A 41 -0.38 -9.73 6.84
CA LEU A 41 -0.92 -9.62 5.48
C LEU A 41 0.17 -9.41 4.43
N GLY A 42 1.21 -8.64 4.78
CA GLY A 42 2.36 -8.43 3.91
C GLY A 42 3.15 -9.73 3.70
N GLN A 43 3.40 -10.47 4.76
CA GLN A 43 4.09 -11.77 4.70
C GLN A 43 3.27 -12.83 3.94
N GLU A 44 1.95 -12.86 4.13
CA GLU A 44 1.06 -13.72 3.35
C GLU A 44 1.18 -13.43 1.83
N THR A 45 1.26 -12.15 1.46
CA THR A 45 1.46 -11.77 0.05
C THR A 45 2.80 -12.26 -0.49
N VAL A 46 3.88 -12.15 0.30
CA VAL A 46 5.19 -12.71 -0.07
C VAL A 46 5.11 -14.22 -0.26
N GLN A 47 4.43 -14.92 0.65
CA GLN A 47 4.23 -16.37 0.52
C GLN A 47 3.50 -16.73 -0.77
N LEU A 48 2.39 -16.05 -1.09
CA LEU A 48 1.64 -16.28 -2.33
C LEU A 48 2.52 -16.10 -3.59
N VAL A 49 3.36 -15.07 -3.61
CA VAL A 49 4.28 -14.82 -4.73
C VAL A 49 5.33 -15.92 -4.83
N THR A 50 5.91 -16.34 -3.71
CA THR A 50 6.98 -17.35 -3.70
C THR A 50 6.49 -18.75 -4.01
N GLU A 51 5.29 -19.12 -3.60
CA GLU A 51 4.64 -20.39 -3.94
C GLU A 51 4.39 -20.52 -5.46
N GLU A 52 4.21 -19.40 -6.15
CA GLU A 52 4.11 -19.36 -7.62
C GLU A 52 5.48 -19.28 -8.34
N GLY A 53 6.58 -19.34 -7.58
CA GLY A 53 7.95 -19.26 -8.13
C GLY A 53 8.46 -17.86 -8.40
N GLY A 54 7.76 -16.82 -7.95
CA GLY A 54 8.18 -15.43 -8.03
C GLY A 54 9.14 -15.03 -6.92
N ALA A 55 9.69 -13.82 -7.00
CA ALA A 55 10.57 -13.24 -6.00
C ALA A 55 9.88 -12.06 -5.30
N ALA A 56 9.71 -12.15 -3.99
CA ALA A 56 9.18 -11.06 -3.17
C ALA A 56 9.86 -10.99 -1.81
N SER A 57 9.86 -9.79 -1.22
CA SER A 57 10.26 -9.55 0.17
C SER A 57 9.25 -8.60 0.83
N PHE A 58 9.17 -8.63 2.15
CA PHE A 58 8.29 -7.78 2.95
C PHE A 58 9.09 -6.75 3.74
N VAL A 59 8.52 -5.56 3.89
CA VAL A 59 8.98 -4.54 4.82
C VAL A 59 7.77 -3.88 5.49
N HIS A 60 7.83 -3.73 6.82
CA HIS A 60 6.84 -2.93 7.53
C HIS A 60 6.91 -1.47 7.08
N CYS A 61 5.77 -0.86 6.78
CA CYS A 61 5.72 0.53 6.36
C CYS A 61 4.37 1.17 6.73
N ASP A 62 4.41 2.12 7.65
CA ASP A 62 3.35 3.08 7.80
C ASP A 62 3.50 4.16 6.71
N ALA A 63 2.52 4.26 5.81
CA ALA A 63 2.57 5.17 4.67
C ALA A 63 2.78 6.64 5.07
N VAL A 64 2.33 7.06 6.25
CA VAL A 64 2.50 8.45 6.76
C VAL A 64 3.81 8.67 7.52
N SER A 65 4.62 7.63 7.71
CA SER A 65 5.92 7.72 8.35
C SER A 65 7.01 7.97 7.32
N THR A 66 7.67 9.14 7.41
CA THR A 66 8.84 9.45 6.56
C THR A 66 9.97 8.42 6.74
N SER A 67 10.25 8.01 7.98
CA SER A 67 11.29 7.03 8.28
C SER A 67 11.01 5.67 7.65
N ASP A 68 9.75 5.22 7.69
CA ASP A 68 9.38 3.92 7.15
C ASP A 68 9.43 3.92 5.62
N ASN A 69 9.02 5.01 4.98
CA ASN A 69 9.17 5.17 3.53
C ASN A 69 10.64 5.13 3.10
N HIS A 70 11.55 5.78 3.84
CA HIS A 70 12.99 5.68 3.58
C HIS A 70 13.52 4.25 3.83
N ALA A 71 13.10 3.59 4.90
CA ALA A 71 13.46 2.20 5.18
C ALA A 71 12.96 1.24 4.08
N MET A 72 11.77 1.47 3.56
CA MET A 72 11.20 0.73 2.43
C MET A 72 12.06 0.86 1.17
N ALA A 73 12.47 2.08 0.81
CA ALA A 73 13.34 2.31 -0.35
C ALA A 73 14.72 1.67 -0.15
N ALA A 74 15.31 1.81 1.03
CA ALA A 74 16.60 1.18 1.38
C ALA A 74 16.49 -0.35 1.30
N HIS A 75 15.42 -0.95 1.83
CA HIS A 75 15.16 -2.39 1.74
C HIS A 75 15.13 -2.89 0.29
N ALA A 76 14.50 -2.14 -0.62
CA ALA A 76 14.45 -2.51 -2.03
C ALA A 76 15.85 -2.52 -2.68
N LEU A 77 16.66 -1.51 -2.37
CA LEU A 77 18.04 -1.41 -2.86
C LEU A 77 18.93 -2.52 -2.28
N ASP A 78 18.80 -2.81 -1.00
CA ASP A 78 19.59 -3.86 -0.33
C ASP A 78 19.22 -5.26 -0.83
N ALA A 79 17.93 -5.53 -1.02
CA ALA A 79 17.45 -6.85 -1.43
C ALA A 79 17.64 -7.12 -2.93
N TYR A 80 17.47 -6.09 -3.78
CA TYR A 80 17.36 -6.29 -5.22
C TYR A 80 18.22 -5.34 -6.07
N GLY A 81 18.83 -4.34 -5.46
CA GLY A 81 19.83 -3.44 -6.09
C GLY A 81 19.24 -2.29 -6.91
N ALA A 82 17.93 -2.17 -7.04
CA ALA A 82 17.29 -1.13 -7.85
C ALA A 82 15.85 -0.85 -7.39
N ILE A 83 15.26 0.24 -7.90
CA ILE A 83 13.82 0.50 -7.90
C ILE A 83 13.44 0.97 -9.30
N ASP A 84 12.67 0.17 -10.02
CA ASP A 84 12.19 0.49 -11.38
C ASP A 84 10.74 0.97 -11.39
N VAL A 85 9.92 0.47 -10.45
CA VAL A 85 8.49 0.74 -10.40
C VAL A 85 8.07 1.02 -8.96
N LEU A 86 7.31 2.07 -8.76
CA LEU A 86 6.60 2.36 -7.51
C LEU A 86 5.09 2.30 -7.74
N VAL A 87 4.38 1.54 -6.91
CA VAL A 87 2.92 1.50 -6.86
C VAL A 87 2.45 1.93 -5.48
N THR A 88 1.80 3.07 -5.39
CA THR A 88 1.24 3.58 -4.14
C THR A 88 -0.22 3.12 -4.02
N ALA A 89 -0.41 1.92 -3.44
CA ALA A 89 -1.72 1.31 -3.21
C ALA A 89 -2.15 1.35 -1.74
N ALA A 90 -1.31 1.87 -0.84
CA ALA A 90 -1.73 2.17 0.52
C ALA A 90 -2.81 3.25 0.50
N GLY A 91 -3.95 2.97 1.13
CA GLY A 91 -5.06 3.90 1.17
C GLY A 91 -6.21 3.37 1.99
N VAL A 92 -7.04 4.28 2.48
CA VAL A 92 -8.21 3.97 3.31
C VAL A 92 -9.43 4.72 2.79
N SER A 93 -10.61 4.12 2.91
CA SER A 93 -11.89 4.74 2.53
C SER A 93 -12.48 5.63 3.63
N HIS A 94 -12.04 5.44 4.87
CA HIS A 94 -12.51 6.19 6.04
C HIS A 94 -11.51 6.09 7.19
N ALA A 95 -11.59 7.01 8.13
CA ALA A 95 -10.83 6.96 9.36
C ALA A 95 -11.17 5.69 10.16
N GLY A 96 -10.16 5.10 10.80
CA GLY A 96 -10.31 3.84 11.53
C GLY A 96 -10.46 2.60 10.64
N TYR A 97 -10.36 2.72 9.30
CA TYR A 97 -10.27 1.55 8.43
C TYR A 97 -9.06 0.68 8.79
N LYS A 98 -9.28 -0.62 8.91
CA LYS A 98 -8.21 -1.60 9.11
C LYS A 98 -8.31 -2.67 8.02
N SER A 99 -7.23 -2.82 7.28
CA SER A 99 -7.13 -3.83 6.23
C SER A 99 -7.34 -5.23 6.81
N GLY A 100 -8.21 -6.03 6.18
CA GLY A 100 -8.57 -7.37 6.66
C GLY A 100 -9.67 -7.42 7.74
N ASP A 101 -10.05 -6.30 8.36
CA ASP A 101 -11.13 -6.25 9.35
C ASP A 101 -12.51 -6.05 8.69
N GLN A 102 -13.12 -7.18 8.31
CA GLN A 102 -14.45 -7.16 7.69
C GLN A 102 -15.56 -6.74 8.66
N GLU A 103 -15.43 -7.08 9.96
CA GLU A 103 -16.44 -6.73 10.96
C GLU A 103 -16.48 -5.22 11.19
N ALA A 104 -15.32 -4.57 11.32
CA ALA A 104 -15.24 -3.12 11.43
C ALA A 104 -15.81 -2.43 10.19
N SER A 105 -15.53 -2.95 8.99
CA SER A 105 -16.07 -2.43 7.73
C SER A 105 -17.60 -2.52 7.66
N VAL A 106 -18.17 -3.64 8.07
CA VAL A 106 -19.63 -3.82 8.13
C VAL A 106 -20.28 -2.87 9.14
N LYS A 107 -19.70 -2.72 10.32
CA LYS A 107 -20.19 -1.80 11.37
C LYS A 107 -20.11 -0.33 10.89
N TRP A 108 -19.04 0.05 10.23
CA TRP A 108 -18.90 1.38 9.64
C TRP A 108 -19.97 1.65 8.60
N PHE A 109 -20.21 0.68 7.68
CA PHE A 109 -21.24 0.80 6.64
C PHE A 109 -22.65 0.89 7.24
N ALA A 110 -22.94 0.06 8.25
CA ALA A 110 -24.23 0.07 8.92
C ALA A 110 -24.59 1.43 9.56
N LYS A 111 -23.59 2.14 10.10
CA LYS A 111 -23.81 3.49 10.64
C LYS A 111 -24.14 4.53 9.57
N ARG A 112 -23.85 4.26 8.31
CA ARG A 112 -24.03 5.19 7.18
C ARG A 112 -25.30 4.95 6.39
N VAL A 113 -26.11 3.97 6.76
CA VAL A 113 -27.38 3.70 6.07
C VAL A 113 -28.29 4.93 6.06
N ASP A 114 -28.30 5.71 7.15
CA ASP A 114 -29.09 6.93 7.26
C ASP A 114 -28.69 8.02 6.24
N TYR A 115 -27.44 8.01 5.75
CA TYR A 115 -26.98 8.96 4.73
C TYR A 115 -27.54 8.68 3.34
N PHE A 116 -28.07 7.46 3.08
CA PHE A 116 -28.79 7.20 1.83
C PHE A 116 -30.10 7.98 1.72
N GLU A 117 -30.74 8.25 2.86
CA GLU A 117 -31.97 9.05 2.91
C GLU A 117 -31.67 10.55 2.94
N ASN A 118 -30.55 10.95 3.56
CA ASN A 118 -30.13 12.33 3.73
C ASN A 118 -28.63 12.51 3.37
N PRO A 119 -28.26 12.48 2.07
CA PRO A 119 -26.86 12.48 1.66
C PRO A 119 -26.04 13.72 2.11
N ALA A 120 -26.73 14.86 2.32
CA ALA A 120 -26.08 16.08 2.80
C ALA A 120 -25.48 15.92 4.21
N ASN A 121 -26.06 15.04 5.04
CA ASN A 121 -25.57 14.81 6.41
C ASN A 121 -24.18 14.17 6.39
N GLU A 122 -23.83 13.39 5.38
CA GLU A 122 -22.48 12.82 5.28
C GLU A 122 -21.40 13.91 5.23
N LEU A 123 -21.65 15.00 4.53
CA LEU A 123 -20.74 16.15 4.50
C LEU A 123 -20.82 16.99 5.78
N LEU A 124 -22.03 17.20 6.32
CA LEU A 124 -22.25 18.06 7.48
C LEU A 124 -21.72 17.43 8.78
N ASP A 125 -21.79 16.10 8.88
CA ASP A 125 -21.33 15.33 10.04
C ASP A 125 -19.89 14.85 9.90
N LEU A 126 -19.18 15.23 8.81
CA LEU A 126 -17.80 14.83 8.59
C LEU A 126 -16.88 15.45 9.65
N ASP A 127 -16.26 14.60 10.46
CA ASP A 127 -15.24 15.03 11.40
C ASP A 127 -13.96 15.44 10.67
N LEU A 128 -13.39 16.59 11.06
CA LEU A 128 -12.22 17.13 10.39
C LEU A 128 -10.96 16.31 10.64
N ASP A 129 -10.82 15.67 11.80
CA ASP A 129 -9.66 14.85 12.11
C ASP A 129 -9.76 13.50 11.38
N ASP A 130 -10.96 12.95 11.22
CA ASP A 130 -11.22 11.80 10.35
C ASP A 130 -10.84 12.09 8.89
N PHE A 131 -11.26 13.26 8.38
CA PHE A 131 -10.89 13.72 7.04
C PHE A 131 -9.38 13.86 6.89
N ARG A 132 -8.70 14.50 7.86
CA ARG A 132 -7.24 14.67 7.84
C ARG A 132 -6.51 13.34 7.84
N GLN A 133 -6.97 12.36 8.62
CA GLN A 133 -6.38 11.02 8.64
C GLN A 133 -6.46 10.34 7.27
N VAL A 134 -7.62 10.42 6.62
CA VAL A 134 -7.79 9.87 5.26
C VAL A 134 -6.88 10.57 4.27
N MET A 135 -6.78 11.90 4.32
CA MET A 135 -5.91 12.68 3.43
C MET A 135 -4.43 12.38 3.68
N ALA A 136 -4.01 12.27 4.94
CA ALA A 136 -2.63 11.94 5.28
C ALA A 136 -2.22 10.57 4.67
N ILE A 137 -3.05 9.55 4.82
CA ILE A 137 -2.72 8.22 4.28
C ILE A 137 -2.75 8.22 2.73
N ASN A 138 -3.82 8.75 2.14
CA ASN A 138 -4.06 8.61 0.69
C ASN A 138 -3.24 9.59 -0.15
N LEU A 139 -2.96 10.80 0.38
CA LEU A 139 -2.25 11.86 -0.35
C LEU A 139 -0.81 12.02 0.13
N ASP A 140 -0.61 12.32 1.44
CA ASP A 140 0.74 12.54 1.95
C ASP A 140 1.57 11.26 1.88
N GLY A 141 0.98 10.09 2.17
CA GLY A 141 1.63 8.79 2.04
C GLY A 141 2.10 8.50 0.61
N THR A 142 1.31 8.87 -0.39
CA THR A 142 1.72 8.77 -1.80
C THR A 142 2.93 9.66 -2.11
N LEU A 143 2.93 10.90 -1.60
CA LEU A 143 4.04 11.84 -1.77
C LEU A 143 5.32 11.33 -1.07
N LEU A 144 5.20 10.85 0.18
CA LEU A 144 6.34 10.36 0.95
C LEU A 144 6.98 9.12 0.29
N ALA A 145 6.19 8.19 -0.20
CA ALA A 145 6.69 7.03 -0.94
C ALA A 145 7.42 7.46 -2.22
N ALA A 146 6.87 8.42 -2.96
CA ALA A 146 7.53 8.96 -4.15
C ALA A 146 8.86 9.66 -3.81
N GLN A 147 8.88 10.49 -2.77
CA GLN A 147 10.11 11.17 -2.32
C GLN A 147 11.21 10.18 -1.92
N ALA A 148 10.84 9.05 -1.31
CA ALA A 148 11.80 8.03 -0.90
C ALA A 148 12.32 7.18 -2.08
N CYS A 149 11.48 6.84 -3.05
CA CYS A 149 11.84 5.93 -4.14
C CYS A 149 12.40 6.60 -5.39
N VAL A 150 11.89 7.80 -5.76
CA VAL A 150 12.25 8.49 -7.01
C VAL A 150 13.76 8.77 -7.16
N PRO A 151 14.53 9.15 -6.12
CA PRO A 151 15.97 9.31 -6.26
C PRO A 151 16.66 8.06 -6.81
N ALA A 152 16.36 6.89 -6.26
CA ALA A 152 16.91 5.62 -6.75
C ALA A 152 16.43 5.27 -8.16
N MET A 153 15.17 5.58 -8.49
CA MET A 153 14.63 5.37 -9.84
C MET A 153 15.33 6.22 -10.90
N ILE A 154 15.75 7.44 -10.55
CA ILE A 154 16.53 8.32 -11.46
C ILE A 154 17.94 7.77 -11.67
N GLU A 155 18.57 7.23 -10.63
CA GLU A 155 19.93 6.68 -10.70
C GLU A 155 20.00 5.38 -11.52
N SER A 156 18.94 4.59 -11.52
CA SER A 156 18.86 3.32 -12.28
C SER A 156 18.53 3.49 -13.76
N GLY A 157 18.08 4.66 -14.21
CA GLY A 157 17.85 5.02 -15.61
C GLY A 157 16.50 4.56 -16.13
#